data_6039cc17994742d4057b40e03ac22e60
#
_entry.id   6039cc17994742d4057b40e03ac22e60
#
_cell.length_a   1.000
_cell.length_b   1.000
_cell.length_c   1.000
_cell.angle_alpha   90.00
_cell.angle_beta   90.00
_cell.angle_gamma   90.00
#
_symmetry.space_group_name_H-M   'P 1'
#
loop_
_entity.id
_entity.type
_entity.pdbx_description
1 polymer ?
#
loop_
_entity_poly.entity_id
_entity_poly.type
_entity_poly.pdbx_seq_one_letter_code
_entity_poly.pdbx_strand_id
1 'polypeptide(L)'
;ALQALAHPPVTLGTANGLSLSGQELSLALASSGSTGAPKQISITRKQMEASAKGTGSFFKTDPNSKLLCCLNPAYIAGKMMLVRAMVWNCEIHLVEPSSNPLSKVNGDFDFVAMVPLQVQASLEDEKILQKLKSIKHLIIGGAPISSKLKANLVENGIKAWQTFGMTETVSHIALAEIGKEELLYQVLPGVD
;
A
#
# COMPACT_ATOMS: atom_id res chain seq x y z
N ALA A 1 31.91 -14.52 1.12
CA ALA A 1 31.38 -13.26 1.67
C ALA A 1 30.83 -12.42 0.51
N LEU A 2 29.54 -12.58 0.17
CA LEU A 2 28.84 -11.70 -0.77
C LEU A 2 28.21 -10.60 0.08
N GLN A 3 28.84 -9.42 0.12
CA GLN A 3 28.23 -8.20 0.54
C GLN A 3 27.14 -7.85 -0.49
N ALA A 4 25.87 -8.05 -0.14
CA ALA A 4 24.75 -7.50 -0.87
C ALA A 4 24.88 -5.96 -0.76
N LEU A 5 25.19 -5.30 -1.87
CA LEU A 5 25.12 -3.86 -2.02
C LEU A 5 23.65 -3.46 -1.83
N ALA A 6 23.30 -3.04 -0.63
CA ALA A 6 22.02 -2.43 -0.37
C ALA A 6 22.01 -1.09 -1.11
N HIS A 7 21.27 -1.00 -2.20
CA HIS A 7 21.01 0.28 -2.85
C HIS A 7 20.25 1.18 -1.85
N PRO A 8 20.67 2.43 -1.68
CA PRO A 8 19.94 3.36 -0.83
C PRO A 8 18.51 3.54 -1.36
N PRO A 9 17.52 3.78 -0.50
CA PRO A 9 16.16 4.06 -0.95
C PRO A 9 16.16 5.27 -1.88
N VAL A 10 15.49 5.14 -3.02
CA VAL A 10 15.34 6.24 -3.97
C VAL A 10 14.18 7.10 -3.50
N THR A 11 14.46 8.32 -3.09
CA THR A 11 13.45 9.34 -2.85
C THR A 11 13.12 9.97 -4.19
N LEU A 12 11.93 9.69 -4.72
CA LEU A 12 11.39 10.49 -5.81
C LEU A 12 10.86 11.78 -5.18
N GLY A 13 11.53 12.89 -5.43
CA GLY A 13 11.06 14.22 -5.04
C GLY A 13 9.62 14.47 -5.51
N THR A 14 8.99 15.51 -4.97
CA THR A 14 7.62 15.91 -5.32
C THR A 14 7.31 15.68 -6.79
N ALA A 15 6.19 15.04 -7.08
CA ALA A 15 5.77 14.51 -8.39
C ALA A 15 5.61 15.56 -9.54
N ASN A 16 6.10 16.79 -9.35
CA ASN A 16 6.07 17.89 -10.33
C ASN A 16 6.79 17.59 -11.65
N GLY A 17 7.44 16.43 -11.81
CA GLY A 17 8.12 16.00 -13.02
C GLY A 17 7.57 14.77 -13.72
N LEU A 18 6.58 14.07 -13.14
CA LEU A 18 5.96 12.90 -13.76
C LEU A 18 4.67 13.30 -14.48
N SER A 19 4.81 13.85 -15.68
CA SER A 19 3.69 14.08 -16.59
C SER A 19 3.29 12.78 -17.27
N LEU A 20 2.11 12.28 -16.95
CA LEU A 20 1.42 11.26 -17.76
C LEU A 20 0.73 11.98 -18.93
N SER A 21 1.49 12.30 -19.99
CA SER A 21 0.92 12.93 -21.18
C SER A 21 -0.04 12.00 -21.92
N GLY A 22 -1.28 12.42 -22.04
CA GLY A 22 -2.13 12.37 -23.22
C GLY A 22 -2.56 11.06 -23.89
N GLN A 23 -2.22 9.86 -23.42
CA GLN A 23 -2.75 8.61 -23.97
C GLN A 23 -3.55 7.85 -22.91
N GLU A 24 -4.67 7.23 -23.32
CA GLU A 24 -5.38 6.25 -22.51
C GLU A 24 -4.43 5.13 -22.11
N LEU A 25 -3.84 5.26 -20.92
CA LEU A 25 -2.99 4.24 -20.35
C LEU A 25 -3.90 3.12 -19.83
N SER A 26 -4.29 2.21 -20.71
CA SER A 26 -4.87 0.95 -20.29
C SER A 26 -3.73 0.02 -19.87
N LEU A 27 -3.65 -0.30 -18.59
CA LEU A 27 -2.72 -1.30 -18.08
C LEU A 27 -3.37 -2.67 -18.20
N ALA A 28 -2.84 -3.51 -19.09
CA ALA A 28 -3.17 -4.93 -19.09
C ALA A 28 -2.49 -5.58 -17.87
N LEU A 29 -3.27 -5.98 -16.90
CA LEU A 29 -2.80 -6.69 -15.71
C LEU A 29 -3.22 -8.16 -15.81
N ALA A 30 -2.28 -9.07 -15.59
CA ALA A 30 -2.60 -10.47 -15.42
C ALA A 30 -3.14 -10.68 -14.01
N SER A 31 -4.40 -11.11 -13.86
CA SER A 31 -4.90 -11.56 -12.56
C SER A 31 -4.36 -12.94 -12.27
N SER A 32 -3.79 -13.13 -11.09
CA SER A 32 -3.39 -14.45 -10.55
C SER A 32 -4.61 -15.20 -10.00
N GLY A 33 -5.63 -15.42 -10.84
CA GLY A 33 -6.77 -16.25 -10.46
C GLY A 33 -6.33 -17.69 -10.28
N SER A 34 -6.74 -18.33 -9.20
CA SER A 34 -6.35 -19.69 -8.80
C SER A 34 -6.85 -20.82 -9.71
N THR A 35 -7.59 -20.53 -10.78
CA THR A 35 -8.28 -21.54 -11.61
C THR A 35 -8.43 -21.17 -13.10
N GLY A 36 -7.41 -20.64 -13.77
CA GLY A 36 -7.56 -20.39 -15.22
C GLY A 36 -6.42 -19.58 -15.84
N ALA A 37 -6.46 -19.44 -17.18
CA ALA A 37 -5.54 -18.55 -17.89
C ALA A 37 -5.64 -17.12 -17.34
N PRO A 38 -4.51 -16.40 -17.21
CA PRO A 38 -4.49 -15.02 -16.69
C PRO A 38 -5.45 -14.14 -17.53
N LYS A 39 -6.43 -13.54 -16.88
CA LYS A 39 -7.31 -12.57 -17.56
C LYS A 39 -6.57 -11.24 -17.67
N GLN A 40 -6.58 -10.66 -18.86
CA GLN A 40 -6.14 -9.30 -19.06
C GLN A 40 -7.24 -8.35 -18.57
N ILE A 41 -6.92 -7.54 -17.55
CA ILE A 41 -7.82 -6.52 -17.03
C ILE A 41 -7.27 -5.18 -17.48
N SER A 42 -8.10 -4.43 -18.20
CA SER A 42 -7.77 -3.07 -18.62
C SER A 42 -8.24 -2.07 -17.57
N ILE A 43 -7.32 -1.30 -17.02
CA ILE A 43 -7.61 -0.25 -16.03
C ILE A 43 -7.21 1.08 -16.62
N THR A 44 -8.14 2.03 -16.65
CA THR A 44 -7.89 3.37 -17.16
C THR A 44 -7.22 4.26 -16.12
N ARG A 45 -6.50 5.28 -16.59
CA ARG A 45 -5.93 6.33 -15.73
C ARG A 45 -7.00 6.97 -14.83
N LYS A 46 -8.18 7.28 -15.40
CA LYS A 46 -9.31 7.87 -14.65
C LYS A 46 -9.75 7.01 -13.47
N GLN A 47 -9.82 5.70 -13.65
CA GLN A 47 -10.16 4.76 -12.58
C GLN A 47 -9.07 4.73 -11.48
N MET A 48 -7.79 4.73 -11.86
CA MET A 48 -6.70 4.78 -10.90
C MET A 48 -6.68 6.08 -10.09
N GLU A 49 -6.90 7.22 -10.75
CA GLU A 49 -6.99 8.51 -10.09
C GLU A 49 -8.19 8.59 -9.15
N ALA A 50 -9.36 8.08 -9.55
CA ALA A 50 -10.55 8.03 -8.70
C ALA A 50 -10.30 7.18 -7.45
N SER A 51 -9.72 5.99 -7.60
CA SER A 51 -9.35 5.12 -6.47
C SER A 51 -8.35 5.80 -5.51
N ALA A 52 -7.34 6.49 -6.06
CA ALA A 52 -6.37 7.23 -5.25
C ALA A 52 -7.03 8.39 -4.48
N LYS A 53 -7.93 9.14 -5.12
CA LYS A 53 -8.70 10.22 -4.49
C LYS A 53 -9.60 9.70 -3.36
N GLY A 54 -10.32 8.60 -3.59
CA GLY A 54 -11.15 7.96 -2.57
C GLY A 54 -10.34 7.59 -1.32
N THR A 55 -9.18 6.93 -1.51
CA THR A 55 -8.27 6.60 -0.42
C THR A 55 -7.75 7.86 0.30
N GLY A 56 -7.34 8.88 -0.46
CA GLY A 56 -6.83 10.13 0.10
C GLY A 56 -7.88 10.89 0.92
N SER A 57 -9.13 10.92 0.45
CA SER A 57 -10.25 11.52 1.17
C SER A 57 -10.56 10.78 2.46
N PHE A 58 -10.49 9.45 2.46
CA PHE A 58 -10.72 8.62 3.64
C PHE A 58 -9.68 8.90 4.74
N PHE A 59 -8.41 8.94 4.39
CA PHE A 59 -7.31 9.17 5.34
C PHE A 59 -6.96 10.65 5.55
N LYS A 60 -7.60 11.56 4.82
CA LYS A 60 -7.32 13.01 4.86
C LYS A 60 -5.84 13.30 4.61
N THR A 61 -5.28 12.64 3.59
CA THR A 61 -3.89 12.85 3.18
C THR A 61 -3.71 14.21 2.49
N ASP A 62 -2.51 14.77 2.61
CA ASP A 62 -2.16 16.07 2.08
C ASP A 62 -0.78 16.05 1.38
N PRO A 63 -0.35 17.14 0.73
CA PRO A 63 0.96 17.20 0.05
C PRO A 63 2.19 17.04 0.97
N ASN A 64 2.04 17.19 2.28
CA ASN A 64 3.13 16.98 3.24
C ASN A 64 3.24 15.52 3.68
N SER A 65 2.29 14.67 3.28
CA SER A 65 2.32 13.25 3.61
C SER A 65 3.52 12.55 2.98
N LYS A 66 4.14 11.65 3.74
CA LYS A 66 5.26 10.82 3.27
C LYS A 66 4.79 9.38 3.09
N LEU A 67 4.93 8.88 1.87
CA LEU A 67 4.56 7.52 1.52
C LEU A 67 5.76 6.59 1.49
N LEU A 68 5.57 5.34 1.89
CA LEU A 68 6.52 4.27 1.64
C LEU A 68 5.91 3.22 0.70
N CYS A 69 6.54 3.01 -0.44
CA CYS A 69 6.22 1.91 -1.34
C CYS A 69 7.24 0.78 -1.17
N CYS A 70 6.80 -0.29 -0.55
CA CYS A 70 7.55 -1.52 -0.34
C CYS A 70 6.94 -2.72 -1.09
N LEU A 71 6.02 -2.44 -2.02
CA LEU A 71 5.37 -3.42 -2.87
C LEU A 71 5.92 -3.32 -4.29
N ASN A 72 5.96 -4.45 -5.00
CA ASN A 72 6.46 -4.47 -6.37
C ASN A 72 5.54 -3.68 -7.33
N PRO A 73 6.06 -2.61 -8.00
CA PRO A 73 5.27 -1.80 -8.93
C PRO A 73 4.87 -2.54 -10.23
N ALA A 74 5.38 -3.74 -10.48
CA ALA A 74 4.88 -4.59 -11.55
C ALA A 74 3.41 -5.02 -11.31
N TYR A 75 2.98 -5.08 -10.06
CA TYR A 75 1.62 -5.43 -9.65
C TYR A 75 0.81 -4.18 -9.29
N ILE A 76 -0.53 -4.32 -9.35
CA ILE A 76 -1.44 -3.20 -9.15
C ILE A 76 -1.26 -2.51 -7.79
N ALA A 77 -1.01 -3.25 -6.71
CA ALA A 77 -0.86 -2.69 -5.38
C ALA A 77 0.34 -1.73 -5.28
N GLY A 78 1.51 -2.11 -5.83
CA GLY A 78 2.68 -1.24 -5.90
C GLY A 78 2.48 -0.06 -6.87
N LYS A 79 1.86 -0.28 -8.03
CA LYS A 79 1.49 0.81 -8.97
C LYS A 79 0.60 1.83 -8.31
N MET A 80 -0.40 1.40 -7.55
CA MET A 80 -1.31 2.31 -6.88
C MET A 80 -0.64 3.16 -5.79
N MET A 81 0.48 2.72 -5.22
CA MET A 81 1.28 3.59 -4.33
C MET A 81 1.89 4.76 -5.09
N LEU A 82 2.40 4.53 -6.32
CA LEU A 82 2.92 5.60 -7.18
C LEU A 82 1.80 6.55 -7.62
N VAL A 83 0.65 6.00 -8.02
CA VAL A 83 -0.52 6.80 -8.42
C VAL A 83 -1.01 7.67 -7.26
N ARG A 84 -1.07 7.13 -6.04
CA ARG A 84 -1.43 7.90 -4.84
C ARG A 84 -0.47 9.06 -4.61
N ALA A 85 0.84 8.82 -4.67
CA ALA A 85 1.83 9.88 -4.49
C ALA A 85 1.64 11.01 -5.52
N MET A 86 1.40 10.66 -6.81
CA MET A 86 1.11 11.65 -7.86
C MET A 86 -0.18 12.42 -7.62
N VAL A 87 -1.27 11.73 -7.28
CA VAL A 87 -2.60 12.34 -7.08
C VAL A 87 -2.63 13.20 -5.82
N TRP A 88 -1.95 12.79 -4.76
CA TRP A 88 -1.85 13.54 -3.50
C TRP A 88 -0.76 14.60 -3.53
N ASN A 89 0.07 14.62 -4.59
CA ASN A 89 1.22 15.53 -4.75
C ASN A 89 2.17 15.51 -3.56
N CYS A 90 2.51 14.30 -3.09
CA CYS A 90 3.30 14.09 -1.89
C CYS A 90 4.58 13.27 -2.16
N GLU A 91 5.48 13.25 -1.17
CA GLU A 91 6.73 12.52 -1.22
C GLU A 91 6.49 11.01 -1.16
N ILE A 92 7.23 10.23 -1.97
CA ILE A 92 7.22 8.78 -1.90
C ILE A 92 8.64 8.22 -1.83
N HIS A 93 8.87 7.36 -0.85
CA HIS A 93 10.08 6.58 -0.72
C HIS A 93 9.85 5.20 -1.34
N LEU A 94 10.78 4.78 -2.19
CA LEU A 94 10.75 3.45 -2.80
C LEU A 94 11.79 2.58 -2.15
N VAL A 95 11.40 1.39 -1.76
CA VAL A 95 12.30 0.36 -1.25
C VAL A 95 12.05 -0.95 -1.99
N GLU A 96 13.12 -1.69 -2.22
CA GLU A 96 13.00 -2.99 -2.87
C GLU A 96 12.07 -3.94 -2.06
N PRO A 97 11.08 -4.56 -2.71
CA PRO A 97 10.18 -5.48 -2.07
C PRO A 97 10.91 -6.60 -1.34
N SER A 98 10.55 -6.83 -0.10
CA SER A 98 11.13 -7.89 0.74
C SER A 98 10.14 -8.28 1.83
N SER A 99 10.43 -9.35 2.56
CA SER A 99 9.60 -9.77 3.70
C SER A 99 9.65 -8.77 4.86
N ASN A 100 10.77 -8.05 5.04
CA ASN A 100 10.94 -7.04 6.09
C ASN A 100 11.42 -5.70 5.50
N PRO A 101 10.54 -4.94 4.80
CA PRO A 101 10.94 -3.71 4.10
C PRO A 101 11.31 -2.58 5.06
N LEU A 102 10.73 -2.52 6.26
CA LEU A 102 10.99 -1.47 7.24
C LEU A 102 12.42 -1.52 7.80
N SER A 103 13.11 -2.67 7.69
CA SER A 103 14.52 -2.76 8.05
C SER A 103 15.45 -1.93 7.16
N LYS A 104 15.01 -1.61 5.94
CA LYS A 104 15.79 -0.93 4.90
C LYS A 104 15.58 0.58 4.86
N VAL A 105 14.68 1.13 5.69
CA VAL A 105 14.33 2.55 5.70
C VAL A 105 14.51 3.17 7.06
N ASN A 106 14.73 4.48 7.08
CA ASN A 106 14.73 5.30 8.29
C ASN A 106 13.71 6.43 8.14
N GLY A 107 13.22 6.93 9.26
CA GLY A 107 12.21 7.99 9.32
C GLY A 107 10.78 7.46 9.45
N ASP A 108 9.86 8.41 9.58
CA ASP A 108 8.44 8.16 9.77
C ASP A 108 7.69 8.30 8.44
N PHE A 109 6.62 7.53 8.30
CA PHE A 109 5.78 7.54 7.11
C PHE A 109 4.31 7.73 7.49
N ASP A 110 3.63 8.58 6.72
CA ASP A 110 2.21 8.81 6.94
C ASP A 110 1.34 7.72 6.34
N PHE A 111 1.75 7.13 5.21
CA PHE A 111 0.96 6.11 4.54
C PHE A 111 1.82 4.98 3.99
N VAL A 112 1.50 3.75 4.39
CA VAL A 112 2.20 2.54 3.95
C VAL A 112 1.18 1.45 3.61
N ALA A 113 1.40 0.76 2.48
CA ALA A 113 0.65 -0.45 2.13
C ALA A 113 1.56 -1.68 2.25
N MET A 114 1.11 -2.69 2.97
CA MET A 114 1.87 -3.93 3.19
C MET A 114 0.98 -5.16 2.98
N VAL A 115 1.61 -6.30 2.72
CA VAL A 115 0.92 -7.60 2.79
C VAL A 115 1.06 -8.20 4.20
N PRO A 116 0.16 -9.13 4.62
CA PRO A 116 0.19 -9.71 5.95
C PRO A 116 1.55 -10.29 6.36
N LEU A 117 2.25 -10.92 5.40
CA LEU A 117 3.58 -11.50 5.63
C LEU A 117 4.63 -10.44 6.03
N GLN A 118 4.61 -9.27 5.39
CA GLN A 118 5.51 -8.17 5.71
C GLN A 118 5.24 -7.60 7.10
N VAL A 119 3.96 -7.48 7.45
CA VAL A 119 3.56 -7.00 8.77
C VAL A 119 3.99 -8.00 9.84
N GLN A 120 3.77 -9.30 9.62
CA GLN A 120 4.18 -10.34 10.55
C GLN A 120 5.69 -10.33 10.79
N ALA A 121 6.50 -10.27 9.74
CA ALA A 121 7.95 -10.18 9.86
C ALA A 121 8.41 -8.90 10.60
N SER A 122 7.67 -7.80 10.44
CA SER A 122 7.97 -6.54 11.14
C SER A 122 7.64 -6.59 12.64
N LEU A 123 6.77 -7.50 13.07
CA LEU A 123 6.43 -7.71 14.49
C LEU A 123 7.48 -8.53 15.25
N GLU A 124 8.36 -9.27 14.55
CA GLU A 124 9.33 -10.19 15.14
C GLU A 124 10.62 -9.49 15.60
N ASP A 125 10.87 -8.25 15.17
CA ASP A 125 12.06 -7.45 15.52
C ASP A 125 11.62 -6.19 16.26
N GLU A 126 12.09 -6.00 17.49
CA GLU A 126 11.70 -4.88 18.34
C GLU A 126 11.97 -3.51 17.73
N LYS A 127 13.10 -3.34 17.03
CA LYS A 127 13.44 -2.07 16.36
C LYS A 127 12.51 -1.78 15.17
N ILE A 128 12.12 -2.83 14.45
CA ILE A 128 11.21 -2.73 13.32
C ILE A 128 9.77 -2.53 13.81
N LEU A 129 9.41 -3.15 14.92
CA LEU A 129 8.12 -2.96 15.59
C LEU A 129 7.89 -1.48 15.93
N GLN A 130 8.92 -0.76 16.43
CA GLN A 130 8.78 0.68 16.71
C GLN A 130 8.53 1.48 15.43
N LYS A 131 9.19 1.15 14.31
CA LYS A 131 8.90 1.77 13.01
C LYS A 131 7.50 1.44 12.51
N LEU A 132 7.02 0.21 12.72
CA LEU A 132 5.66 -0.18 12.35
C LEU A 132 4.62 0.61 13.17
N LYS A 133 4.88 0.85 14.46
CA LYS A 133 4.04 1.67 15.35
C LYS A 133 3.99 3.14 14.97
N SER A 134 5.07 3.69 14.38
CA SER A 134 5.11 5.10 13.98
C SER A 134 4.35 5.39 12.67
N ILE A 135 3.96 4.37 11.91
CA ILE A 135 3.19 4.57 10.69
C ILE A 135 1.80 5.12 11.04
N LYS A 136 1.45 6.27 10.46
CA LYS A 136 0.17 6.93 10.74
C LYS A 136 -1.03 6.18 10.13
N HIS A 137 -0.89 5.72 8.90
CA HIS A 137 -1.92 4.98 8.16
C HIS A 137 -1.31 3.74 7.50
N LEU A 138 -1.44 2.60 8.17
CA LEU A 138 -1.04 1.30 7.64
C LEU A 138 -2.25 0.60 7.03
N ILE A 139 -2.20 0.31 5.74
CA ILE A 139 -3.19 -0.56 5.10
C ILE A 139 -2.58 -1.94 4.82
N ILE A 140 -3.34 -2.98 5.09
CA ILE A 140 -2.94 -4.38 4.91
C ILE A 140 -3.86 -5.04 3.91
N GLY A 141 -3.29 -5.55 2.82
CA GLY A 141 -4.06 -6.12 1.72
C GLY A 141 -3.34 -7.26 1.00
N GLY A 142 -3.95 -7.72 -0.10
CA GLY A 142 -3.45 -8.84 -0.89
C GLY A 142 -3.85 -10.22 -0.35
N ALA A 143 -4.18 -10.34 0.94
CA ALA A 143 -4.75 -11.52 1.57
C ALA A 143 -5.46 -11.12 2.88
N PRO A 144 -6.40 -11.94 3.37
CA PRO A 144 -6.99 -11.76 4.69
C PRO A 144 -5.92 -11.87 5.80
N ILE A 145 -6.04 -11.08 6.86
CA ILE A 145 -5.23 -11.25 8.05
C ILE A 145 -5.71 -12.45 8.87
N SER A 146 -4.77 -13.20 9.44
CA SER A 146 -5.10 -14.27 10.38
C SER A 146 -5.54 -13.69 11.73
N SER A 147 -6.32 -14.46 12.50
CA SER A 147 -6.71 -14.10 13.87
C SER A 147 -5.49 -13.83 14.77
N LYS A 148 -4.41 -14.58 14.57
CA LYS A 148 -3.13 -14.37 15.29
C LYS A 148 -2.50 -13.03 14.94
N LEU A 149 -2.43 -12.67 13.65
CA LEU A 149 -1.88 -11.39 13.22
C LEU A 149 -2.74 -10.23 13.72
N LYS A 150 -4.07 -10.37 13.67
CA LYS A 150 -5.01 -9.40 14.22
C LYS A 150 -4.74 -9.16 15.72
N ALA A 151 -4.66 -10.24 16.52
CA ALA A 151 -4.37 -10.15 17.95
C ALA A 151 -3.04 -9.43 18.22
N ASN A 152 -1.98 -9.80 17.53
CA ASN A 152 -0.66 -9.18 17.68
C ASN A 152 -0.67 -7.68 17.35
N LEU A 153 -1.40 -7.26 16.31
CA LEU A 153 -1.54 -5.83 15.98
C LEU A 153 -2.23 -5.06 17.09
N VAL A 154 -3.32 -5.62 17.62
CA VAL A 154 -4.10 -5.01 18.71
C VAL A 154 -3.29 -4.95 20.01
N GLU A 155 -2.63 -6.02 20.41
CA GLU A 155 -1.80 -6.10 21.61
C GLU A 155 -0.64 -5.11 21.58
N ASN A 156 -0.05 -4.89 20.40
CA ASN A 156 1.03 -3.92 20.22
C ASN A 156 0.54 -2.48 20.00
N GLY A 157 -0.78 -2.24 19.96
CA GLY A 157 -1.37 -0.91 19.77
C GLY A 157 -1.13 -0.33 18.37
N ILE A 158 -0.95 -1.18 17.35
CA ILE A 158 -0.71 -0.77 15.97
C ILE A 158 -2.03 -0.44 15.31
N LYS A 159 -2.16 0.79 14.83
CA LYS A 159 -3.31 1.23 14.03
C LYS A 159 -3.15 0.78 12.59
N ALA A 160 -4.01 -0.10 12.14
CA ALA A 160 -3.97 -0.63 10.79
C ALA A 160 -5.37 -0.88 10.24
N TRP A 161 -5.47 -0.97 8.92
CA TRP A 161 -6.70 -1.17 8.19
C TRP A 161 -6.59 -2.39 7.26
N GLN A 162 -7.53 -3.31 7.38
CA GLN A 162 -7.70 -4.39 6.40
C GLN A 162 -8.36 -3.83 5.15
N THR A 163 -7.78 -4.09 3.98
CA THR A 163 -8.38 -3.69 2.71
C THR A 163 -9.31 -4.76 2.16
N PHE A 164 -10.38 -4.33 1.50
CA PHE A 164 -11.24 -5.18 0.67
C PHE A 164 -11.26 -4.64 -0.76
N GLY A 165 -10.87 -5.47 -1.73
CA GLY A 165 -10.81 -5.12 -3.14
C GLY A 165 -10.07 -6.18 -3.95
N MET A 166 -10.06 -6.01 -5.24
CA MET A 166 -9.43 -6.91 -6.21
C MET A 166 -8.86 -6.09 -7.38
N THR A 167 -8.22 -6.75 -8.34
CA THR A 167 -7.67 -6.06 -9.53
C THR A 167 -8.78 -5.42 -10.36
N GLU A 168 -9.94 -6.06 -10.45
CA GLU A 168 -11.12 -5.59 -11.17
C GLU A 168 -11.70 -4.29 -10.59
N THR A 169 -11.52 -4.06 -9.29
CA THR A 169 -11.88 -2.80 -8.62
C THR A 169 -10.72 -1.81 -8.58
N VAL A 170 -9.66 -2.03 -9.36
CA VAL A 170 -8.41 -1.24 -9.40
C VAL A 170 -7.56 -1.43 -8.14
N SER A 171 -8.14 -1.25 -6.98
CA SER A 171 -7.55 -1.35 -5.66
C SER A 171 -8.65 -1.69 -4.67
N HIS A 172 -8.43 -1.38 -3.39
CA HIS A 172 -9.47 -1.55 -2.38
C HIS A 172 -10.61 -0.52 -2.58
N ILE A 173 -11.81 -0.99 -2.34
CA ILE A 173 -13.04 -0.21 -2.37
C ILE A 173 -13.62 0.00 -0.97
N ALA A 174 -13.15 -0.78 0.00
CA ALA A 174 -13.55 -0.63 1.39
C ALA A 174 -12.38 -0.94 2.34
N LEU A 175 -12.46 -0.41 3.53
CA LEU A 175 -11.47 -0.53 4.60
C LEU A 175 -12.16 -0.88 5.92
N ALA A 176 -11.57 -1.80 6.69
CA ALA A 176 -12.00 -2.09 8.04
C ALA A 176 -10.84 -1.80 9.02
N GLU A 177 -11.09 -1.02 10.05
CA GLU A 177 -10.12 -0.79 11.11
C GLU A 177 -9.87 -2.10 11.86
N ILE A 178 -8.61 -2.42 12.08
CA ILE A 178 -8.21 -3.63 12.80
C ILE A 178 -8.22 -3.32 14.28
N GLY A 179 -9.26 -3.79 14.96
CA GLY A 179 -9.49 -3.65 16.40
C GLY A 179 -9.83 -4.98 17.06
N LYS A 180 -10.29 -4.93 18.32
CA LYS A 180 -10.74 -6.10 19.07
C LYS A 180 -12.00 -6.73 18.47
N GLU A 181 -12.90 -5.87 17.99
CA GLU A 181 -14.19 -6.25 17.43
C GLU A 181 -14.06 -6.87 16.02
N GLU A 182 -15.15 -7.35 15.46
CA GLU A 182 -15.22 -7.83 14.09
C GLU A 182 -14.83 -6.72 13.09
N LEU A 183 -14.32 -7.15 11.92
CA LEU A 183 -13.96 -6.23 10.85
C LEU A 183 -15.22 -5.67 10.17
N LEU A 184 -15.55 -4.43 10.45
CA LEU A 184 -16.64 -3.71 9.80
C LEU A 184 -16.06 -2.85 8.67
N TYR A 185 -16.37 -3.23 7.43
CA TYR A 185 -15.86 -2.53 6.25
C TYR A 185 -16.66 -1.27 5.96
N GLN A 186 -15.95 -0.17 5.85
CA GLN A 186 -16.45 1.12 5.41
C GLN A 186 -16.10 1.31 3.94
N VAL A 187 -17.10 1.59 3.12
CA VAL A 187 -16.91 1.87 1.68
C VAL A 187 -16.18 3.20 1.50
N LEU A 188 -15.25 3.24 0.56
CA LEU A 188 -14.51 4.47 0.26
C LEU A 188 -15.41 5.52 -0.43
N PRO A 189 -15.14 6.82 -0.23
CA PRO A 189 -15.82 7.88 -0.96
C PRO A 189 -15.69 7.71 -2.48
N GLY A 190 -16.83 7.83 -3.20
CA GLY A 190 -16.90 7.71 -4.66
C GLY A 190 -16.94 6.27 -5.18
N VAL A 191 -17.26 5.31 -4.34
CA VAL A 191 -17.63 3.94 -4.70
C VAL A 191 -19.14 3.83 -4.56
N ASP A 192 -19.81 3.47 -5.67
CA ASP A 192 -21.25 3.24 -5.75
C ASP A 192 -21.57 1.72 -5.72
#